data_b347f238ca32ced11cf27c1316d80f1b
#
_entry.id   b347f238ca32ced11cf27c1316d80f1b
#
_cell.length_a   1.000
_cell.length_b   1.000
_cell.length_c   1.000
_cell.angle_alpha   90.00
_cell.angle_beta   90.00
_cell.angle_gamma   90.00
#
_symmetry.space_group_name_H-M   'P 1'
#
loop_
_entity.id
_entity.type
_entity.pdbx_description
1 polymer ?
#
loop_
_entity_poly.entity_id
_entity_poly.type
_entity_poly.pdbx_seq_one_letter_code
_entity_poly.pdbx_strand_id
1 'polypeptide(L)'
;MDVTITQLENYLSNHYSGRATEQSMFMKLIEEIGEVAELLNKRAGRKASDGSDLTLELGTELADVIHYAVAIAAINGIDMNDIIIRKDKTASIKYQHKINLETFIKQQALA
;
A
#
# COMPACT_ATOMS: atom_id res chain seq x y z
N MET A 1 -17.25 -5.38 -1.75
CA MET A 1 -16.55 -5.78 -0.50
C MET A 1 -15.38 -4.84 -0.26
N ASP A 2 -15.26 -4.33 0.94
CA ASP A 2 -14.12 -3.48 1.30
C ASP A 2 -13.08 -4.29 2.07
N VAL A 3 -11.81 -3.98 1.83
CA VAL A 3 -10.69 -4.61 2.53
C VAL A 3 -10.13 -3.60 3.51
N THR A 4 -10.07 -3.97 4.80
CA THR A 4 -9.43 -3.12 5.80
C THR A 4 -7.96 -3.51 5.99
N ILE A 5 -7.16 -2.57 6.50
CA ILE A 5 -5.76 -2.85 6.86
C ILE A 5 -5.69 -3.98 7.89
N THR A 6 -6.58 -3.97 8.89
CA THR A 6 -6.61 -5.03 9.91
C THR A 6 -6.84 -6.41 9.30
N GLN A 7 -7.80 -6.52 8.39
CA GLN A 7 -8.07 -7.79 7.72
C GLN A 7 -6.86 -8.26 6.91
N LEU A 8 -6.25 -7.34 6.17
CA LEU A 8 -5.09 -7.68 5.35
C LEU A 8 -3.90 -8.10 6.22
N GLU A 9 -3.60 -7.37 7.29
CA GLU A 9 -2.53 -7.73 8.22
C GLU A 9 -2.74 -9.12 8.83
N ASN A 10 -3.95 -9.40 9.29
CA ASN A 10 -4.27 -10.70 9.89
C ASN A 10 -4.13 -11.83 8.87
N TYR A 11 -4.62 -11.63 7.66
CA TYR A 11 -4.49 -12.60 6.59
C TYR A 11 -3.02 -12.86 6.25
N LEU A 12 -2.22 -11.81 6.08
CA LEU A 12 -0.81 -11.93 5.69
C LEU A 12 0.05 -12.46 6.82
N SER A 13 -0.23 -12.10 8.08
CA SER A 13 0.43 -12.68 9.24
C SER A 13 0.26 -14.18 9.27
N ASN A 14 -0.96 -14.66 9.05
CA ASN A 14 -1.25 -16.09 9.01
C ASN A 14 -0.59 -16.78 7.80
N HIS A 15 -0.64 -16.14 6.65
CA HIS A 15 -0.09 -16.68 5.40
C HIS A 15 1.44 -16.83 5.45
N TYR A 16 2.14 -15.83 6.01
CA TYR A 16 3.60 -15.79 6.01
C TYR A 16 4.24 -16.26 7.31
N SER A 17 3.47 -16.67 8.31
CA SER A 17 4.00 -17.10 9.60
C SER A 17 5.03 -18.22 9.42
N GLY A 18 6.30 -17.96 9.82
CA GLY A 18 7.39 -18.91 9.73
C GLY A 18 7.85 -19.25 8.31
N ARG A 19 7.33 -18.59 7.28
CA ARG A 19 7.63 -18.94 5.86
C ARG A 19 8.47 -17.92 5.11
N ALA A 20 8.51 -16.67 5.60
CA ALA A 20 9.15 -15.59 4.86
C ALA A 20 9.95 -14.70 5.79
N THR A 21 11.01 -14.09 5.25
CA THR A 21 11.83 -13.12 5.97
C THR A 21 11.50 -11.70 5.51
N GLU A 22 11.82 -10.72 6.34
CA GLU A 22 11.69 -9.31 5.97
C GLU A 22 12.40 -9.01 4.66
N GLN A 23 13.61 -9.54 4.51
CA GLN A 23 14.42 -9.29 3.33
C GLN A 23 13.79 -9.85 2.07
N SER A 24 13.23 -11.07 2.12
CA SER A 24 12.57 -11.65 0.96
C SER A 24 11.32 -10.86 0.57
N MET A 25 10.56 -10.36 1.56
CA MET A 25 9.41 -9.50 1.33
C MET A 25 9.82 -8.17 0.73
N PHE A 26 10.93 -7.59 1.23
CA PHE A 26 11.44 -6.33 0.70
C PHE A 26 11.92 -6.46 -0.75
N MET A 27 12.60 -7.54 -1.08
CA MET A 27 13.03 -7.79 -2.46
C MET A 27 11.83 -7.89 -3.41
N LYS A 28 10.75 -8.55 -2.98
CA LYS A 28 9.50 -8.60 -3.75
C LYS A 28 8.89 -7.21 -3.90
N LEU A 29 8.87 -6.41 -2.82
CA LEU A 29 8.35 -5.04 -2.88
C LEU A 29 9.10 -4.21 -3.92
N ILE A 30 10.43 -4.31 -3.96
CA ILE A 30 11.26 -3.59 -4.94
C ILE A 30 10.92 -4.03 -6.37
N GLU A 31 10.74 -5.33 -6.61
CA GLU A 31 10.32 -5.84 -7.93
C GLU A 31 8.99 -5.22 -8.37
N GLU A 32 8.00 -5.20 -7.48
CA GLU A 32 6.68 -4.64 -7.80
C GLU A 32 6.72 -3.12 -8.05
N ILE A 33 7.54 -2.40 -7.29
CA ILE A 33 7.77 -0.96 -7.52
C ILE A 33 8.36 -0.74 -8.91
N GLY A 34 9.32 -1.58 -9.32
CA GLY A 34 9.89 -1.53 -10.66
C GLY A 34 8.85 -1.76 -11.75
N GLU A 35 7.93 -2.70 -11.55
CA GLU A 35 6.85 -2.97 -12.49
C GLU A 35 5.86 -1.81 -12.59
N VAL A 36 5.56 -1.16 -11.46
CA VAL A 36 4.75 0.08 -11.45
C VAL A 36 5.42 1.15 -12.29
N ALA A 37 6.74 1.35 -12.10
CA ALA A 37 7.50 2.35 -12.86
C ALA A 37 7.44 2.07 -14.38
N GLU A 38 7.56 0.81 -14.77
CA GLU A 38 7.47 0.43 -16.18
C GLU A 38 6.09 0.73 -16.77
N LEU A 39 5.02 0.42 -16.04
CA LEU A 39 3.66 0.70 -16.49
C LEU A 39 3.39 2.20 -16.61
N LEU A 40 3.88 2.99 -15.66
CA LEU A 40 3.75 4.45 -15.71
C LEU A 40 4.49 5.03 -16.91
N ASN A 41 5.66 4.48 -17.26
CA ASN A 41 6.39 4.87 -18.46
C ASN A 41 5.62 4.53 -19.74
N LYS A 42 4.97 3.38 -19.79
CA LYS A 42 4.09 3.00 -20.92
C LYS A 42 2.91 3.96 -21.06
N ARG A 43 2.25 4.30 -19.95
CA ARG A 43 1.12 5.23 -19.95
C ARG A 43 1.53 6.63 -20.36
N ALA A 44 2.74 7.05 -20.04
CA ALA A 44 3.29 8.34 -20.45
C ALA A 44 3.82 8.35 -21.90
N GLY A 45 3.75 7.22 -22.60
CA GLY A 45 4.23 7.09 -23.96
C GLY A 45 5.75 6.99 -24.11
N ARG A 46 6.48 6.77 -23.00
CA ARG A 46 7.95 6.62 -23.03
C ARG A 46 8.40 5.23 -23.43
N LYS A 47 7.50 4.25 -23.32
CA LYS A 47 7.70 2.87 -23.79
C LYS A 47 6.52 2.44 -24.63
N ALA A 48 6.75 1.53 -25.57
CA ALA A 48 5.67 0.97 -26.39
C ALA A 48 4.74 0.13 -25.51
N SER A 49 3.44 0.25 -25.77
CA SER A 49 2.41 -0.60 -25.19
C SER A 49 1.97 -1.66 -26.18
N ASP A 50 1.57 -2.82 -25.66
CA ASP A 50 1.01 -3.92 -26.48
C ASP A 50 -0.51 -3.80 -26.67
N GLY A 51 -1.11 -2.66 -26.25
CA GLY A 51 -2.55 -2.45 -26.34
C GLY A 51 -3.35 -3.02 -25.18
N SER A 52 -2.69 -3.58 -24.16
CA SER A 52 -3.35 -4.09 -22.96
C SER A 52 -3.97 -2.97 -22.13
N ASP A 53 -4.84 -3.30 -21.17
CA ASP A 53 -5.44 -2.34 -20.25
C ASP A 53 -4.41 -1.92 -19.20
N LEU A 54 -3.71 -0.83 -19.46
CA LEU A 54 -2.66 -0.31 -18.57
C LEU A 54 -3.19 0.16 -17.21
N THR A 55 -4.46 0.57 -17.14
CA THR A 55 -5.07 0.96 -15.88
C THR A 55 -5.30 -0.25 -14.98
N LEU A 56 -5.79 -1.35 -15.54
CA LEU A 56 -5.99 -2.59 -14.81
C LEU A 56 -4.64 -3.19 -14.37
N GLU A 57 -3.65 -3.20 -15.27
CA GLU A 57 -2.32 -3.68 -14.94
C GLU A 57 -1.68 -2.85 -13.83
N LEU A 58 -1.81 -1.52 -13.88
CA LEU A 58 -1.31 -0.64 -12.82
C LEU A 58 -1.98 -0.97 -11.48
N GLY A 59 -3.30 -1.15 -11.46
CA GLY A 59 -4.03 -1.54 -10.25
C GLY A 59 -3.52 -2.86 -9.70
N THR A 60 -3.26 -3.84 -10.55
CA THR A 60 -2.73 -5.15 -10.14
C THR A 60 -1.35 -5.01 -9.49
N GLU A 61 -0.45 -4.23 -10.08
CA GLU A 61 0.89 -4.02 -9.51
C GLU A 61 0.83 -3.20 -8.21
N LEU A 62 -0.06 -2.21 -8.11
CA LEU A 62 -0.25 -1.47 -6.87
C LEU A 62 -0.80 -2.36 -5.75
N ALA A 63 -1.67 -3.31 -6.09
CA ALA A 63 -2.15 -4.30 -5.12
C ALA A 63 -0.99 -5.13 -4.57
N ASP A 64 -0.04 -5.52 -5.42
CA ASP A 64 1.15 -6.26 -5.00
C ASP A 64 2.08 -5.40 -4.13
N VAL A 65 2.23 -4.11 -4.44
CA VAL A 65 2.98 -3.17 -3.59
C VAL A 65 2.36 -3.10 -2.19
N ILE A 66 1.04 -2.95 -2.10
CA ILE A 66 0.32 -2.92 -0.83
C ILE A 66 0.51 -4.25 -0.08
N HIS A 67 0.38 -5.38 -0.79
CA HIS A 67 0.53 -6.72 -0.23
C HIS A 67 1.89 -6.88 0.47
N TYR A 68 2.98 -6.58 -0.21
CA TYR A 68 4.31 -6.78 0.37
C TYR A 68 4.66 -5.76 1.44
N ALA A 69 4.20 -4.51 1.31
CA ALA A 69 4.38 -3.51 2.35
C ALA A 69 3.66 -3.92 3.65
N VAL A 70 2.40 -4.36 3.53
CA VAL A 70 1.62 -4.82 4.68
C VAL A 70 2.15 -6.14 5.22
N ALA A 71 2.66 -7.03 4.36
CA ALA A 71 3.28 -8.29 4.81
C ALA A 71 4.48 -8.04 5.72
N ILE A 72 5.34 -7.07 5.38
CA ILE A 72 6.47 -6.70 6.24
C ILE A 72 5.99 -6.22 7.61
N ALA A 73 4.96 -5.37 7.63
CA ALA A 73 4.36 -4.93 8.88
C ALA A 73 3.79 -6.10 9.68
N ALA A 74 3.06 -6.99 9.01
CA ALA A 74 2.40 -8.13 9.64
C ALA A 74 3.39 -9.09 10.32
N ILE A 75 4.47 -9.45 9.65
CA ILE A 75 5.47 -10.37 10.22
C ILE A 75 6.28 -9.73 11.37
N ASN A 76 6.23 -8.40 11.49
CA ASN A 76 6.86 -7.64 12.57
C ASN A 76 5.89 -7.25 13.68
N GLY A 77 4.62 -7.62 13.59
CA GLY A 77 3.62 -7.27 14.58
C GLY A 77 3.30 -5.77 14.65
N ILE A 78 3.48 -5.06 13.55
CA ILE A 78 3.20 -3.62 13.46
C ILE A 78 1.74 -3.40 13.09
N ASP A 79 1.04 -2.58 13.90
CA ASP A 79 -0.31 -2.14 13.56
C ASP A 79 -0.25 -0.90 12.66
N MET A 80 -0.45 -1.10 11.37
CA MET A 80 -0.38 -0.01 10.40
C MET A 80 -1.52 0.99 10.54
N ASN A 81 -2.65 0.62 11.14
CA ASN A 81 -3.72 1.58 11.43
C ASN A 81 -3.19 2.71 12.31
N ASP A 82 -2.53 2.36 13.41
CA ASP A 82 -1.95 3.32 14.35
C ASP A 82 -0.84 4.15 13.69
N ILE A 83 0.05 3.49 12.97
CA ILE A 83 1.19 4.16 12.31
C ILE A 83 0.71 5.14 11.24
N ILE A 84 -0.26 4.76 10.43
CA ILE A 84 -0.80 5.64 9.38
C ILE A 84 -1.42 6.89 10.00
N ILE A 85 -2.21 6.74 11.06
CA ILE A 85 -2.85 7.87 11.74
C ILE A 85 -1.79 8.81 12.34
N ARG A 86 -0.79 8.26 13.03
CA ARG A 86 0.30 9.07 13.62
C ARG A 86 1.10 9.80 12.57
N LYS A 87 1.49 9.10 11.51
CA LYS A 87 2.29 9.67 10.44
C LYS A 87 1.54 10.81 9.75
N ASP A 88 0.26 10.59 9.45
CA ASP A 88 -0.58 11.60 8.83
C ASP A 88 -0.74 12.84 9.73
N LYS A 89 -0.94 12.66 11.02
CA LYS A 89 -1.03 13.81 11.97
C LYS A 89 0.22 14.67 11.91
N THR A 90 1.39 14.05 11.97
CA THR A 90 2.67 14.76 11.89
C THR A 90 2.79 15.51 10.57
N ALA A 91 2.48 14.86 9.46
CA ALA A 91 2.54 15.47 8.14
C ALA A 91 1.54 16.61 7.99
N SER A 92 0.32 16.46 8.52
CA SER A 92 -0.71 17.50 8.43
C SER A 92 -0.32 18.77 9.15
N ILE A 93 0.38 18.66 10.28
CA ILE A 93 0.91 19.82 11.01
C ILE A 93 2.04 20.46 10.20
N LYS A 94 3.00 19.66 9.76
CA LYS A 94 4.17 20.13 9.02
C LYS A 94 3.79 20.87 7.73
N TYR A 95 2.82 20.35 6.99
CA TYR A 95 2.41 20.89 5.69
C TYR A 95 1.13 21.71 5.76
N GLN A 96 0.63 22.00 6.98
CA GLN A 96 -0.53 22.89 7.22
C GLN A 96 -1.79 22.44 6.48
N HIS A 97 -2.10 21.14 6.56
CA HIS A 97 -3.33 20.61 5.98
C HIS A 97 -4.55 21.12 6.78
N LYS A 98 -5.65 21.39 6.09
CA LYS A 98 -6.90 21.85 6.73
C LYS A 98 -7.53 20.78 7.60
N ILE A 99 -7.33 19.52 7.26
CA ILE A 99 -7.92 18.38 7.95
C ILE A 99 -6.92 17.23 7.88
N ASN A 100 -6.85 16.41 8.92
CA ASN A 100 -6.05 15.20 8.93
C ASN A 100 -6.93 13.97 8.70
N LEU A 101 -6.30 12.81 8.50
CA LEU A 101 -6.99 11.57 8.19
C LEU A 101 -7.97 11.16 9.29
N GLU A 102 -7.56 11.26 10.56
CA GLU A 102 -8.43 10.88 11.68
C GLU A 102 -9.71 11.71 11.70
N THR A 103 -9.60 13.01 11.53
CA THR A 103 -10.76 13.91 11.47
C THR A 103 -11.64 13.58 10.26
N PHE A 104 -11.03 13.32 9.11
CA PHE A 104 -11.76 12.93 7.91
C PHE A 104 -12.57 11.66 8.13
N ILE A 105 -11.97 10.63 8.73
CA ILE A 105 -12.65 9.37 9.02
C ILE A 105 -13.82 9.60 9.98
N LYS A 106 -13.63 10.40 11.04
CA LYS A 106 -14.69 10.71 12.01
C LYS A 106 -15.85 11.47 11.35
N GLN A 107 -15.55 12.40 10.47
CA GLN A 107 -16.57 13.15 9.73
C GLN A 107 -17.38 12.23 8.80
N GLN A 108 -16.72 11.27 8.13
CA GLN A 108 -17.42 10.30 7.28
C GLN A 108 -18.36 9.41 8.10
N ALA A 109 -17.97 9.01 9.30
CA ALA A 109 -18.80 8.18 10.16
C ALA A 109 -20.10 8.90 10.62
N LEU A 110 -20.13 10.23 10.59
CA LEU A 110 -21.27 11.05 10.95
C LEU A 110 -22.19 11.38 9.77
N ALA A 111 -21.75 11.06 8.56
CA ALA A 111 -22.51 11.37 7.35
C ALA A 111 -23.63 10.37 7.10
#